data_754fda5b1e1fcd8d600f883fb3ccd17e
#
_entry.id   754fda5b1e1fcd8d600f883fb3ccd17e
#
_cell.length_a   1.000
_cell.length_b   1.000
_cell.length_c   1.000
_cell.angle_alpha   90.00
_cell.angle_beta   90.00
_cell.angle_gamma   90.00
#
_symmetry.space_group_name_H-M   'P 1'
#
loop_
_entity.id
_entity.type
_entity.pdbx_description
1 polymer ?
#
loop_
_entity_poly.entity_id
_entity_poly.type
_entity_poly.pdbx_seq_one_letter_code
_entity_poly.pdbx_strand_id
1 'polypeptide(L)'
;TDLLKQRIVKTLSRTELEDLYLPFKPKRRTRATIARERGLEPLAQLIWSQPDSAPSLDELAAPYINAENSLPDTASVLAGARDIVAEQISDDAGVRAALRTFAIETGTLKSRLIKRKEEGDEAPEPGNERAPGEVKAQPKTDKKDDPALKFSDYFEYEESAKTIPSHRMLALRRGEKEGVLRVTLELDGDKASGVISQQVVRSLTSPLKVQLRLALEDSWDRLLKPAVEVDVRLALRERADAEAIRVFAENLRHLLLQAPLGGKRVLALDPGYRTGCKLAVVDGKGDLLAHDVIFATMSESRRIEAAER
;
A
#
# COMPACT_ATOMS: atom_id res chain seq x y z
N THR A 1 11.67 -30.22 2.56
CA THR A 1 12.93 -30.61 1.90
C THR A 1 14.07 -29.81 2.51
N ASP A 2 15.27 -30.37 2.55
CA ASP A 2 16.45 -29.73 3.16
C ASP A 2 16.81 -28.40 2.48
N LEU A 3 16.53 -28.29 1.18
CA LEU A 3 16.70 -27.04 0.43
C LEU A 3 15.81 -25.91 0.95
N LEU A 4 14.55 -26.19 1.29
CA LEU A 4 13.63 -25.19 1.85
C LEU A 4 14.10 -24.76 3.25
N LYS A 5 14.54 -25.70 4.09
CA LYS A 5 15.11 -25.39 5.40
C LYS A 5 16.33 -24.46 5.29
N GLN A 6 17.24 -24.76 4.36
CA GLN A 6 18.42 -23.92 4.11
C GLN A 6 18.06 -22.52 3.65
N ARG A 7 17.05 -22.38 2.78
CA ARG A 7 16.54 -21.07 2.34
C ARG A 7 15.94 -20.28 3.50
N ILE A 8 15.09 -20.91 4.32
CA ILE A 8 14.47 -20.29 5.49
C ILE A 8 15.54 -19.79 6.49
N VAL A 9 16.54 -20.62 6.79
CA VAL A 9 17.62 -20.27 7.75
C VAL A 9 18.49 -19.11 7.22
N LYS A 10 18.69 -19.02 5.91
CA LYS A 10 19.50 -17.95 5.28
C LYS A 10 18.74 -16.65 5.06
N THR A 11 17.42 -16.67 5.13
CA THR A 11 16.58 -15.49 4.86
C THR A 11 16.56 -14.59 6.08
N LEU A 12 16.98 -13.33 5.90
CA LEU A 12 16.95 -12.26 6.91
C LEU A 12 15.77 -11.32 6.71
N SER A 13 15.12 -11.37 5.55
CA SER A 13 13.99 -10.53 5.21
C SER A 13 12.68 -11.22 5.57
N ARG A 14 11.82 -10.52 6.32
CA ARG A 14 10.47 -10.98 6.65
C ARG A 14 9.64 -11.26 5.40
N THR A 15 9.73 -10.39 4.40
CA THR A 15 8.99 -10.51 3.14
C THR A 15 9.38 -11.79 2.38
N GLU A 16 10.68 -12.08 2.29
CA GLU A 16 11.17 -13.32 1.66
C GLU A 16 10.72 -14.57 2.43
N LEU A 17 10.71 -14.49 3.77
CA LEU A 17 10.23 -15.60 4.60
C LEU A 17 8.74 -15.84 4.38
N GLU A 18 7.94 -14.79 4.30
CA GLU A 18 6.51 -14.88 4.01
C GLU A 18 6.25 -15.46 2.61
N ASP A 19 7.04 -15.10 1.59
CA ASP A 19 6.94 -15.69 0.25
C ASP A 19 7.27 -17.20 0.24
N LEU A 20 8.30 -17.60 0.97
CA LEU A 20 8.65 -19.03 1.10
C LEU A 20 7.56 -19.85 1.81
N TYR A 21 6.83 -19.20 2.72
CA TYR A 21 5.73 -19.82 3.47
C TYR A 21 4.40 -19.82 2.71
N LEU A 22 4.20 -18.90 1.78
CA LEU A 22 2.91 -18.66 1.10
C LEU A 22 2.28 -19.92 0.49
N PRO A 23 3.02 -20.82 -0.20
CA PRO A 23 2.46 -22.05 -0.75
C PRO A 23 1.89 -23.02 0.31
N PHE A 24 2.35 -22.91 1.56
CA PHE A 24 1.98 -23.77 2.68
C PHE A 24 0.94 -23.14 3.60
N LYS A 25 0.65 -21.86 3.41
CA LYS A 25 -0.29 -21.11 4.25
C LYS A 25 -1.71 -21.63 4.01
N PRO A 26 -2.48 -21.94 5.08
CA PRO A 26 -3.90 -22.26 4.94
C PRO A 26 -4.64 -21.10 4.26
N LYS A 27 -5.24 -21.36 3.11
CA LYS A 27 -6.00 -20.37 2.35
C LYS A 27 -7.49 -20.49 2.63
N ARG A 28 -8.19 -19.37 2.53
CA ARG A 28 -9.66 -19.38 2.44
C ARG A 28 -10.06 -20.05 1.14
N ARG A 29 -11.35 -20.45 1.01
CA ARG A 29 -11.87 -21.06 -0.20
C ARG A 29 -11.68 -20.13 -1.41
N THR A 30 -10.71 -20.47 -2.26
CA THR A 30 -10.33 -19.73 -3.47
C THR A 30 -10.94 -20.40 -4.72
N ARG A 31 -10.89 -19.73 -5.88
CA ARG A 31 -11.24 -20.35 -7.16
C ARG A 31 -10.40 -21.60 -7.43
N ALA A 32 -9.10 -21.54 -7.14
CA ALA A 32 -8.19 -22.66 -7.29
C ALA A 32 -8.54 -23.82 -6.34
N THR A 33 -8.93 -23.53 -5.09
CA THR A 33 -9.40 -24.56 -4.15
C THR A 33 -10.64 -25.27 -4.69
N ILE A 34 -11.62 -24.50 -5.18
CA ILE A 34 -12.84 -25.06 -5.80
C ILE A 34 -12.48 -25.92 -7.01
N ALA A 35 -11.55 -25.48 -7.85
CA ALA A 35 -11.11 -26.24 -9.02
C ALA A 35 -10.38 -27.56 -8.63
N ARG A 36 -9.58 -27.54 -7.55
CA ARG A 36 -8.99 -28.76 -6.97
C ARG A 36 -10.03 -29.73 -6.42
N GLU A 37 -11.03 -29.21 -5.70
CA GLU A 37 -12.18 -30.03 -5.21
C GLU A 37 -12.93 -30.70 -6.36
N ARG A 38 -12.96 -30.08 -7.55
CA ARG A 38 -13.54 -30.63 -8.79
C ARG A 38 -12.62 -31.62 -9.53
N GLY A 39 -11.42 -31.88 -9.00
CA GLY A 39 -10.46 -32.83 -9.58
C GLY A 39 -9.62 -32.30 -10.73
N LEU A 40 -9.53 -30.97 -10.94
CA LEU A 40 -8.81 -30.36 -12.06
C LEU A 40 -7.29 -30.23 -11.87
N GLU A 41 -6.76 -30.65 -10.72
CA GLU A 41 -5.33 -30.60 -10.40
C GLU A 41 -4.44 -31.29 -11.46
N PRO A 42 -4.76 -32.52 -11.98
CA PRO A 42 -3.89 -33.15 -12.97
C PRO A 42 -3.80 -32.35 -14.28
N LEU A 43 -4.91 -31.74 -14.72
CA LEU A 43 -4.92 -30.89 -15.92
C LEU A 43 -4.12 -29.60 -15.71
N ALA A 44 -4.21 -29.01 -14.52
CA ALA A 44 -3.40 -27.84 -14.15
C ALA A 44 -1.91 -28.17 -14.14
N GLN A 45 -1.52 -29.34 -13.60
CA GLN A 45 -0.13 -29.79 -13.60
C GLN A 45 0.39 -30.08 -15.02
N LEU A 46 -0.46 -30.54 -15.92
CA LEU A 46 -0.11 -30.72 -17.33
C LEU A 46 0.18 -29.36 -17.99
N ILE A 47 -0.68 -28.35 -17.76
CA ILE A 47 -0.43 -26.97 -18.26
C ILE A 47 0.87 -26.43 -17.69
N TRP A 48 1.12 -26.61 -16.40
CA TRP A 48 2.32 -26.16 -15.70
C TRP A 48 3.60 -26.81 -16.20
N SER A 49 3.54 -28.11 -16.55
CA SER A 49 4.71 -28.86 -17.03
C SER A 49 5.17 -28.44 -18.42
N GLN A 50 4.29 -27.82 -19.22
CA GLN A 50 4.57 -27.32 -20.58
C GLN A 50 5.17 -28.38 -21.52
N PRO A 51 4.49 -29.52 -21.72
CA PRO A 51 5.03 -30.60 -22.54
C PRO A 51 5.20 -30.17 -23.99
N ASP A 52 6.14 -30.76 -24.72
CA ASP A 52 6.38 -30.49 -26.14
C ASP A 52 5.28 -31.07 -27.05
N SER A 53 4.51 -32.04 -26.56
CA SER A 53 3.34 -32.60 -27.23
C SER A 53 2.22 -32.85 -26.22
N ALA A 54 0.99 -32.60 -26.64
CA ALA A 54 -0.21 -32.87 -25.86
C ALA A 54 -1.36 -33.21 -26.81
N PRO A 55 -2.36 -34.00 -26.37
CA PRO A 55 -3.64 -34.14 -27.06
C PRO A 55 -4.35 -32.82 -27.28
N SER A 56 -5.41 -32.82 -28.08
CA SER A 56 -6.24 -31.62 -28.26
C SER A 56 -6.84 -31.16 -26.93
N LEU A 57 -7.16 -29.85 -26.80
CA LEU A 57 -7.75 -29.31 -25.60
C LEU A 57 -9.10 -30.00 -25.23
N ASP A 58 -9.86 -30.41 -26.24
CA ASP A 58 -11.11 -31.11 -26.03
C ASP A 58 -10.87 -32.53 -25.49
N GLU A 59 -9.89 -33.27 -26.01
CA GLU A 59 -9.50 -34.57 -25.49
C GLU A 59 -8.96 -34.48 -24.07
N LEU A 60 -8.21 -33.46 -23.74
CA LEU A 60 -7.70 -33.23 -22.39
C LEU A 60 -8.80 -32.88 -21.39
N ALA A 61 -9.81 -32.12 -21.82
CA ALA A 61 -10.91 -31.69 -20.97
C ALA A 61 -12.01 -32.74 -20.82
N ALA A 62 -12.22 -33.59 -21.82
CA ALA A 62 -13.32 -34.56 -21.87
C ALA A 62 -13.50 -35.41 -20.58
N PRO A 63 -12.44 -35.93 -19.93
CA PRO A 63 -12.57 -36.72 -18.69
C PRO A 63 -13.11 -35.93 -17.50
N TYR A 64 -13.05 -34.60 -17.54
CA TYR A 64 -13.42 -33.70 -16.43
C TYR A 64 -14.78 -33.05 -16.63
N ILE A 65 -15.42 -33.19 -17.80
CA ILE A 65 -16.72 -32.59 -18.08
C ILE A 65 -17.77 -33.27 -17.19
N ASN A 66 -18.38 -32.49 -16.30
CA ASN A 66 -19.42 -32.92 -15.40
C ASN A 66 -20.33 -31.75 -15.03
N ALA A 67 -21.56 -31.76 -15.54
CA ALA A 67 -22.52 -30.66 -15.29
C ALA A 67 -22.92 -30.53 -13.81
N GLU A 68 -22.95 -31.64 -13.04
CA GLU A 68 -23.26 -31.61 -11.61
C GLU A 68 -22.19 -30.89 -10.80
N ASN A 69 -20.92 -30.97 -11.25
CA ASN A 69 -19.80 -30.27 -10.65
C ASN A 69 -19.59 -28.84 -11.24
N SER A 70 -20.58 -28.31 -11.97
CA SER A 70 -20.48 -26.99 -12.66
C SER A 70 -19.32 -26.95 -13.68
N LEU A 71 -19.08 -28.04 -14.39
CA LEU A 71 -18.10 -28.17 -15.47
C LEU A 71 -18.83 -28.70 -16.74
N PRO A 72 -19.74 -27.90 -17.33
CA PRO A 72 -20.58 -28.37 -18.42
C PRO A 72 -19.86 -28.56 -19.76
N ASP A 73 -18.71 -27.92 -19.95
CA ASP A 73 -17.99 -27.83 -21.22
C ASP A 73 -16.47 -27.74 -21.06
N THR A 74 -15.75 -27.91 -22.16
CA THR A 74 -14.29 -27.75 -22.23
C THR A 74 -13.81 -26.40 -21.70
N ALA A 75 -14.56 -25.33 -21.97
CA ALA A 75 -14.15 -23.97 -21.56
C ALA A 75 -14.13 -23.81 -20.04
N SER A 76 -15.16 -24.34 -19.35
CA SER A 76 -15.24 -24.30 -17.87
C SER A 76 -14.17 -25.18 -17.21
N VAL A 77 -13.87 -26.35 -17.77
CA VAL A 77 -12.78 -27.23 -17.32
C VAL A 77 -11.42 -26.54 -17.43
N LEU A 78 -11.11 -25.97 -18.60
CA LEU A 78 -9.86 -25.24 -18.82
C LEU A 78 -9.77 -23.98 -17.94
N ALA A 79 -10.88 -23.28 -17.72
CA ALA A 79 -10.90 -22.12 -16.83
C ALA A 79 -10.54 -22.51 -15.39
N GLY A 80 -11.11 -23.60 -14.87
CA GLY A 80 -10.77 -24.11 -13.54
C GLY A 80 -9.31 -24.56 -13.43
N ALA A 81 -8.77 -25.23 -14.45
CA ALA A 81 -7.36 -25.60 -14.48
C ALA A 81 -6.45 -24.35 -14.49
N ARG A 82 -6.80 -23.31 -15.25
CA ARG A 82 -6.09 -22.02 -15.24
C ARG A 82 -6.13 -21.32 -13.88
N ASP A 83 -7.25 -21.38 -13.14
CA ASP A 83 -7.34 -20.82 -11.79
C ASP A 83 -6.31 -21.42 -10.84
N ILE A 84 -6.06 -22.75 -10.96
CA ILE A 84 -5.02 -23.44 -10.17
C ILE A 84 -3.63 -22.96 -10.58
N VAL A 85 -3.34 -22.89 -11.89
CA VAL A 85 -2.05 -22.43 -12.42
C VAL A 85 -1.80 -20.96 -12.03
N ALA A 86 -2.80 -20.11 -12.12
CA ALA A 86 -2.70 -18.70 -11.73
C ALA A 86 -2.35 -18.53 -10.24
N GLU A 87 -2.96 -19.35 -9.37
CA GLU A 87 -2.61 -19.36 -7.95
C GLU A 87 -1.17 -19.85 -7.74
N GLN A 88 -0.76 -20.90 -8.45
CA GLN A 88 0.60 -21.43 -8.37
C GLN A 88 1.65 -20.40 -8.81
N ILE A 89 1.40 -19.62 -9.88
CA ILE A 89 2.23 -18.51 -10.31
C ILE A 89 2.32 -17.44 -9.21
N SER A 90 1.18 -17.09 -8.61
CA SER A 90 1.13 -16.04 -7.58
C SER A 90 1.83 -16.42 -6.27
N ASP A 91 1.95 -17.70 -5.98
CA ASP A 91 2.62 -18.25 -4.80
C ASP A 91 4.12 -18.46 -5.01
N ASP A 92 4.61 -18.35 -6.25
CA ASP A 92 6.02 -18.53 -6.56
C ASP A 92 6.87 -17.40 -5.98
N ALA A 93 7.78 -17.74 -5.08
CA ALA A 93 8.65 -16.76 -4.41
C ALA A 93 9.60 -16.04 -5.39
N GLY A 94 10.03 -16.70 -6.47
CA GLY A 94 10.87 -16.11 -7.50
C GLY A 94 10.12 -15.06 -8.31
N VAL A 95 8.88 -15.37 -8.72
CA VAL A 95 7.98 -14.43 -9.40
C VAL A 95 7.73 -13.20 -8.53
N ARG A 96 7.39 -13.39 -7.26
CA ARG A 96 7.11 -12.27 -6.33
C ARG A 96 8.34 -11.39 -6.12
N ALA A 97 9.51 -11.98 -5.91
CA ALA A 97 10.76 -11.24 -5.74
C ALA A 97 11.11 -10.42 -7.00
N ALA A 98 11.00 -11.04 -8.18
CA ALA A 98 11.28 -10.38 -9.47
C ALA A 98 10.32 -9.21 -9.72
N LEU A 99 9.01 -9.40 -9.43
CA LEU A 99 8.01 -8.35 -9.58
C LEU A 99 8.19 -7.20 -8.59
N ARG A 100 8.57 -7.46 -7.33
CA ARG A 100 8.88 -6.38 -6.37
C ARG A 100 10.06 -5.54 -6.84
N THR A 101 11.13 -6.18 -7.31
CA THR A 101 12.29 -5.48 -7.86
C THR A 101 11.88 -4.63 -9.06
N PHE A 102 11.16 -5.22 -10.01
CA PHE A 102 10.64 -4.52 -11.17
C PHE A 102 9.76 -3.32 -10.78
N ALA A 103 8.86 -3.52 -9.83
CA ALA A 103 7.91 -2.49 -9.40
C ALA A 103 8.58 -1.33 -8.64
N ILE A 104 9.62 -1.59 -7.85
CA ILE A 104 10.43 -0.53 -7.22
C ILE A 104 11.21 0.26 -8.28
N GLU A 105 11.79 -0.43 -9.27
CA GLU A 105 12.64 0.19 -10.29
C GLU A 105 11.85 1.02 -11.32
N THR A 106 10.63 0.59 -11.67
CA THR A 106 9.86 1.18 -12.79
C THR A 106 8.51 1.77 -12.38
N GLY A 107 8.04 1.48 -11.17
CA GLY A 107 6.74 1.91 -10.71
C GLY A 107 6.65 3.41 -10.46
N THR A 108 5.46 3.96 -10.69
CA THR A 108 5.13 5.35 -10.43
C THR A 108 4.05 5.43 -9.35
N LEU A 109 4.36 6.14 -8.27
CA LEU A 109 3.36 6.48 -7.25
C LEU A 109 2.51 7.63 -7.76
N LYS A 110 1.19 7.46 -7.71
CA LYS A 110 0.22 8.51 -8.01
C LYS A 110 -0.64 8.80 -6.81
N SER A 111 -0.85 10.08 -6.55
CA SER A 111 -1.73 10.54 -5.48
C SER A 111 -2.85 11.41 -6.04
N ARG A 112 -4.05 11.23 -5.52
CA ARG A 112 -5.23 12.01 -5.86
C ARG A 112 -6.04 12.35 -4.62
N LEU A 113 -6.69 13.53 -4.66
CA LEU A 113 -7.65 13.93 -3.63
C LEU A 113 -8.84 12.96 -3.62
N ILE A 114 -9.21 12.48 -2.44
CA ILE A 114 -10.46 11.74 -2.23
C ILE A 114 -11.58 12.78 -2.18
N LYS A 115 -12.40 12.86 -3.25
CA LYS A 115 -13.61 13.69 -3.23
C LYS A 115 -14.52 13.18 -2.12
N ARG A 116 -14.74 13.96 -1.06
CA ARG A 116 -15.85 13.71 -0.13
C ARG A 116 -17.13 13.82 -0.95
N LYS A 117 -17.98 12.78 -0.91
CA LYS A 117 -19.37 12.93 -1.35
C LYS A 117 -19.96 14.05 -0.48
N GLU A 118 -20.37 15.13 -1.09
CA GLU A 118 -21.24 16.08 -0.43
C GLU A 118 -22.51 15.29 -0.08
N GLU A 119 -22.87 15.24 1.19
CA GLU A 119 -24.14 14.68 1.65
C GLU A 119 -25.24 15.58 1.07
N GLY A 120 -25.75 15.23 -0.12
CA GLY A 120 -26.75 16.06 -0.81
C GLY A 120 -27.37 15.43 -2.05
N ASP A 121 -26.82 14.34 -2.60
CA ASP A 121 -27.36 13.67 -3.80
C ASP A 121 -27.85 12.23 -3.51
N GLU A 122 -28.65 12.04 -2.47
CA GLU A 122 -29.57 10.90 -2.40
C GLU A 122 -30.94 11.36 -2.82
N ALA A 123 -31.40 10.91 -4.01
CA ALA A 123 -32.80 10.95 -4.38
C ALA A 123 -33.60 10.18 -3.31
N PRO A 124 -34.76 10.70 -2.84
CA PRO A 124 -35.51 10.08 -1.76
C PRO A 124 -36.11 8.76 -2.22
N GLU A 125 -35.71 7.65 -1.60
CA GLU A 125 -36.52 6.43 -1.63
C GLU A 125 -37.77 6.64 -0.78
N PRO A 126 -38.97 6.26 -1.27
CA PRO A 126 -40.20 6.46 -0.55
C PRO A 126 -40.42 5.41 0.53
N GLY A 127 -40.45 5.82 1.79
CA GLY A 127 -41.07 5.08 2.87
C GLY A 127 -40.17 4.62 4.00
N ASN A 128 -39.84 5.51 4.95
CA ASN A 128 -39.88 5.14 6.37
C ASN A 128 -39.90 6.40 7.25
N GLU A 129 -41.03 6.64 7.92
CA GLU A 129 -41.19 7.70 8.93
C GLU A 129 -40.34 7.38 10.17
N ARG A 130 -39.36 8.23 10.48
CA ARG A 130 -38.78 8.33 11.82
C ARG A 130 -38.77 9.77 12.30
N ALA A 131 -39.18 9.92 13.56
CA ALA A 131 -39.42 11.15 14.30
C ALA A 131 -38.19 12.07 14.39
N PRO A 132 -38.35 13.39 14.62
CA PRO A 132 -37.30 14.39 14.57
C PRO A 132 -36.46 14.38 15.84
N GLY A 133 -35.18 13.95 15.73
CA GLY A 133 -34.14 14.18 16.70
C GLY A 133 -33.19 15.24 16.17
N GLU A 134 -33.01 16.31 16.94
CA GLU A 134 -32.16 17.44 16.66
C GLU A 134 -30.73 17.02 16.25
N VAL A 135 -30.38 17.21 14.99
CA VAL A 135 -29.00 17.13 14.50
C VAL A 135 -28.38 18.51 14.64
N LYS A 136 -27.47 18.67 15.61
CA LYS A 136 -26.64 19.87 15.76
C LYS A 136 -25.83 20.07 14.47
N ALA A 137 -26.15 21.14 13.73
CA ALA A 137 -25.39 21.62 12.61
C ALA A 137 -23.94 21.90 13.05
N GLN A 138 -22.96 21.22 12.47
CA GLN A 138 -21.57 21.57 12.63
C GLN A 138 -21.29 22.90 11.88
N PRO A 139 -20.53 23.82 12.45
CA PRO A 139 -20.27 25.12 11.82
C PRO A 139 -19.53 24.93 10.48
N LYS A 140 -19.99 25.62 9.44
CA LYS A 140 -19.28 25.77 8.17
C LYS A 140 -17.93 26.41 8.46
N THR A 141 -16.87 25.61 8.44
CA THR A 141 -15.49 26.10 8.54
C THR A 141 -15.18 26.92 7.30
N ASP A 142 -14.69 28.13 7.48
CA ASP A 142 -14.18 28.99 6.39
C ASP A 142 -13.18 28.19 5.53
N LYS A 143 -13.26 28.35 4.20
CA LYS A 143 -12.41 27.64 3.21
C LYS A 143 -10.90 27.73 3.46
N LYS A 144 -10.45 28.62 4.35
CA LYS A 144 -9.03 28.78 4.76
C LYS A 144 -8.55 27.77 5.81
N ASP A 145 -9.45 27.10 6.53
CA ASP A 145 -9.11 26.19 7.63
C ASP A 145 -9.40 24.70 7.30
N ASP A 146 -9.58 24.36 6.01
CA ASP A 146 -9.77 22.97 5.62
C ASP A 146 -8.46 22.17 5.88
N PRO A 147 -8.50 21.17 6.78
CA PRO A 147 -7.32 20.33 7.08
C PRO A 147 -6.75 19.61 5.85
N ALA A 148 -7.55 19.48 4.78
CA ALA A 148 -7.10 18.89 3.52
C ALA A 148 -6.09 19.77 2.77
N LEU A 149 -6.16 21.11 2.92
CA LEU A 149 -5.29 22.04 2.19
C LEU A 149 -3.80 21.85 2.49
N LYS A 150 -3.45 21.29 3.66
CA LYS A 150 -2.04 20.94 3.96
C LYS A 150 -1.44 19.88 3.05
N PHE A 151 -2.29 19.17 2.27
CA PHE A 151 -1.89 18.17 1.28
C PHE A 151 -2.12 18.63 -0.16
N SER A 152 -2.36 19.93 -0.40
CA SER A 152 -2.67 20.48 -1.73
C SER A 152 -1.65 20.10 -2.80
N ASP A 153 -0.37 20.07 -2.46
CA ASP A 153 0.73 19.71 -3.36
C ASP A 153 0.68 18.25 -3.83
N TYR A 154 -0.14 17.42 -3.16
CA TYR A 154 -0.30 16.00 -3.44
C TYR A 154 -1.68 15.63 -4.00
N PHE A 155 -2.54 16.60 -4.33
CA PHE A 155 -3.87 16.32 -4.89
C PHE A 155 -3.83 15.72 -6.28
N GLU A 156 -2.84 16.11 -7.08
CA GLU A 156 -2.49 15.51 -8.36
C GLU A 156 -0.97 15.38 -8.43
N TYR A 157 -0.46 14.25 -7.95
CA TYR A 157 0.97 14.08 -7.77
C TYR A 157 1.43 12.75 -8.33
N GLU A 158 2.58 12.76 -9.02
CA GLU A 158 3.22 11.58 -9.57
C GLU A 158 4.73 11.62 -9.32
N GLU A 159 5.29 10.49 -8.84
CA GLU A 159 6.74 10.36 -8.67
C GLU A 159 7.17 8.88 -8.76
N SER A 160 8.40 8.66 -9.25
CA SER A 160 8.97 7.31 -9.33
C SER A 160 9.16 6.69 -7.94
N ALA A 161 8.72 5.43 -7.78
CA ALA A 161 8.91 4.66 -6.55
C ALA A 161 10.40 4.51 -6.18
N LYS A 162 11.29 4.44 -7.20
CA LYS A 162 12.73 4.32 -7.01
C LYS A 162 13.33 5.50 -6.29
N THR A 163 12.96 6.71 -6.69
CA THR A 163 13.63 7.96 -6.30
C THR A 163 12.85 8.83 -5.32
N ILE A 164 11.62 8.47 -4.98
CA ILE A 164 10.80 9.28 -4.07
C ILE A 164 11.53 9.56 -2.74
N PRO A 165 11.68 10.84 -2.35
CA PRO A 165 12.27 11.23 -1.09
C PRO A 165 11.41 10.80 0.10
N SER A 166 12.06 10.48 1.22
CA SER A 166 11.41 9.97 2.43
C SER A 166 10.34 10.91 2.98
N HIS A 167 10.60 12.21 3.01
CA HIS A 167 9.64 13.20 3.51
C HIS A 167 8.35 13.25 2.67
N ARG A 168 8.43 13.07 1.33
CA ARG A 168 7.27 13.01 0.44
C ARG A 168 6.49 11.71 0.63
N MET A 169 7.19 10.58 0.72
CA MET A 169 6.56 9.29 1.00
C MET A 169 5.78 9.33 2.32
N LEU A 170 6.36 9.93 3.37
CA LEU A 170 5.70 10.10 4.66
C LEU A 170 4.50 11.07 4.60
N ALA A 171 4.59 12.15 3.81
CA ALA A 171 3.49 13.08 3.58
C ALA A 171 2.31 12.40 2.86
N LEU A 172 2.56 11.62 1.79
CA LEU A 172 1.55 10.85 1.09
C LEU A 172 0.83 9.87 2.03
N ARG A 173 1.58 9.11 2.82
CA ARG A 173 1.00 8.18 3.81
C ARG A 173 0.18 8.88 4.87
N ARG A 174 0.61 10.04 5.33
CA ARG A 174 -0.15 10.84 6.28
C ARG A 174 -1.46 11.31 5.66
N GLY A 175 -1.46 11.76 4.41
CA GLY A 175 -2.65 12.15 3.68
C GLY A 175 -3.65 11.00 3.51
N GLU A 176 -3.16 9.78 3.25
CA GLU A 176 -4.00 8.57 3.22
C GLU A 176 -4.61 8.25 4.59
N LYS A 177 -3.78 8.26 5.66
CA LYS A 177 -4.24 8.00 7.02
C LYS A 177 -5.31 8.99 7.49
N GLU A 178 -5.22 10.23 7.03
CA GLU A 178 -6.20 11.29 7.32
C GLU A 178 -7.42 11.24 6.38
N GLY A 179 -7.45 10.29 5.42
CA GLY A 179 -8.58 10.12 4.49
C GLY A 179 -8.69 11.22 3.43
N VAL A 180 -7.62 11.97 3.19
CA VAL A 180 -7.57 13.07 2.22
C VAL A 180 -7.07 12.60 0.86
N LEU A 181 -6.05 11.75 0.85
CA LEU A 181 -5.41 11.27 -0.37
C LEU A 181 -5.70 9.80 -0.62
N ARG A 182 -5.77 9.43 -1.91
CA ARG A 182 -5.66 8.06 -2.38
C ARG A 182 -4.33 7.93 -3.12
N VAL A 183 -3.47 7.03 -2.65
CA VAL A 183 -2.18 6.75 -3.28
C VAL A 183 -2.24 5.38 -3.93
N THR A 184 -1.81 5.28 -5.19
CA THR A 184 -1.74 4.05 -5.98
C THR A 184 -0.36 3.90 -6.60
N LEU A 185 0.03 2.65 -6.85
CA LEU A 185 1.24 2.33 -7.61
C LEU A 185 0.84 1.93 -9.02
N GLU A 186 1.26 2.70 -10.02
CA GLU A 186 1.09 2.34 -11.42
C GLU A 186 2.30 1.56 -11.93
N LEU A 187 1.99 0.47 -12.62
CA LEU A 187 2.94 -0.44 -13.24
C LEU A 187 2.51 -0.73 -14.68
N ASP A 188 3.47 -0.85 -15.56
CA ASP A 188 3.26 -1.31 -16.92
C ASP A 188 2.93 -2.81 -16.91
N GLY A 189 1.68 -3.16 -17.24
CA GLY A 189 1.17 -4.53 -17.19
C GLY A 189 1.86 -5.47 -18.18
N ASP A 190 2.20 -4.98 -19.36
CA ASP A 190 2.88 -5.79 -20.40
C ASP A 190 4.30 -6.15 -19.95
N LYS A 191 5.02 -5.20 -19.39
CA LYS A 191 6.35 -5.45 -18.84
C LYS A 191 6.30 -6.36 -17.62
N ALA A 192 5.32 -6.18 -16.73
CA ALA A 192 5.12 -7.06 -15.59
C ALA A 192 4.84 -8.50 -16.02
N SER A 193 3.96 -8.69 -17.01
CA SER A 193 3.71 -10.00 -17.63
C SER A 193 4.96 -10.59 -18.27
N GLY A 194 5.82 -9.77 -18.85
CA GLY A 194 7.14 -10.17 -19.35
C GLY A 194 8.05 -10.70 -18.23
N VAL A 195 8.10 -10.01 -17.09
CA VAL A 195 8.86 -10.45 -15.90
C VAL A 195 8.35 -11.80 -15.39
N ILE A 196 7.03 -11.99 -15.29
CA ILE A 196 6.45 -13.26 -14.88
C ILE A 196 6.80 -14.36 -15.88
N SER A 197 6.65 -14.07 -17.18
CA SER A 197 6.96 -15.02 -18.26
C SER A 197 8.39 -15.53 -18.20
N GLN A 198 9.36 -14.68 -17.91
CA GLN A 198 10.77 -15.08 -17.75
C GLN A 198 11.00 -16.08 -16.62
N GLN A 199 10.17 -16.07 -15.58
CA GLN A 199 10.29 -17.00 -14.46
C GLN A 199 9.52 -18.32 -14.70
N VAL A 200 8.41 -18.26 -15.44
CA VAL A 200 7.44 -19.35 -15.54
C VAL A 200 7.53 -20.12 -16.86
N VAL A 201 7.77 -19.41 -17.99
CA VAL A 201 7.76 -20.03 -19.32
C VAL A 201 9.07 -20.79 -19.55
N ARG A 202 8.94 -22.10 -19.80
CA ARG A 202 10.06 -23.03 -20.09
C ARG A 202 10.09 -23.48 -21.52
N SER A 203 8.91 -23.64 -22.16
CA SER A 203 8.78 -24.08 -23.55
C SER A 203 7.89 -23.11 -24.33
N LEU A 204 8.44 -22.54 -25.42
CA LEU A 204 7.70 -21.69 -26.34
C LEU A 204 6.92 -22.50 -27.39
N THR A 205 7.23 -23.78 -27.53
CA THR A 205 6.65 -24.71 -28.52
C THR A 205 5.48 -25.52 -27.96
N SER A 206 5.30 -25.52 -26.63
CA SER A 206 4.23 -26.27 -25.98
C SER A 206 2.85 -25.96 -26.59
N PRO A 207 2.04 -26.98 -26.91
CA PRO A 207 0.65 -26.80 -27.36
C PRO A 207 -0.22 -26.11 -26.31
N LEU A 208 0.14 -26.20 -25.03
CA LEU A 208 -0.59 -25.59 -23.90
C LEU A 208 -0.16 -24.15 -23.57
N LYS A 209 0.76 -23.56 -24.35
CA LYS A 209 1.27 -22.19 -24.13
C LYS A 209 0.18 -21.12 -24.04
N VAL A 210 -0.92 -21.29 -24.80
CA VAL A 210 -2.04 -20.34 -24.76
C VAL A 210 -2.75 -20.40 -23.42
N GLN A 211 -2.94 -21.61 -22.86
CA GLN A 211 -3.56 -21.78 -21.55
C GLN A 211 -2.69 -21.24 -20.42
N LEU A 212 -1.38 -21.46 -20.52
CA LEU A 212 -0.41 -20.89 -19.58
C LEU A 212 -0.39 -19.35 -19.62
N ARG A 213 -0.42 -18.75 -20.84
CA ARG A 213 -0.48 -17.29 -21.00
C ARG A 213 -1.74 -16.71 -20.36
N LEU A 214 -2.90 -17.30 -20.61
CA LEU A 214 -4.17 -16.86 -20.00
C LEU A 214 -4.12 -16.96 -18.46
N ALA A 215 -3.51 -18.03 -17.92
CA ALA A 215 -3.33 -18.18 -16.47
C ALA A 215 -2.37 -17.11 -15.91
N LEU A 216 -1.32 -16.75 -16.66
CA LEU A 216 -0.38 -15.70 -16.30
C LEU A 216 -1.07 -14.33 -16.25
N GLU A 217 -1.85 -13.98 -17.27
CA GLU A 217 -2.62 -12.73 -17.33
C GLU A 217 -3.60 -12.64 -16.14
N ASP A 218 -4.35 -13.69 -15.85
CA ASP A 218 -5.25 -13.75 -14.68
C ASP A 218 -4.48 -13.65 -13.36
N SER A 219 -3.33 -14.33 -13.25
CA SER A 219 -2.47 -14.24 -12.07
C SER A 219 -2.00 -12.81 -11.83
N TRP A 220 -1.57 -12.10 -12.87
CA TRP A 220 -1.15 -10.71 -12.78
C TRP A 220 -2.30 -9.81 -12.34
N ASP A 221 -3.39 -9.79 -13.08
CA ASP A 221 -4.47 -8.82 -12.88
C ASP A 221 -5.19 -9.00 -11.54
N ARG A 222 -5.43 -10.24 -11.16
CA ARG A 222 -6.26 -10.57 -9.99
C ARG A 222 -5.47 -10.79 -8.71
N LEU A 223 -4.27 -11.36 -8.78
CA LEU A 223 -3.55 -11.83 -7.60
C LEU A 223 -2.26 -11.03 -7.35
N LEU A 224 -1.38 -10.91 -8.34
CA LEU A 224 -0.05 -10.35 -8.15
C LEU A 224 -0.04 -8.82 -8.10
N LYS A 225 -0.76 -8.15 -8.99
CA LYS A 225 -0.78 -6.69 -9.03
C LYS A 225 -1.17 -6.05 -7.70
N PRO A 226 -2.29 -6.43 -7.04
CA PRO A 226 -2.65 -5.87 -5.74
C PRO A 226 -1.66 -6.28 -4.63
N ALA A 227 -1.10 -7.50 -4.69
CA ALA A 227 -0.14 -7.96 -3.69
C ALA A 227 1.20 -7.20 -3.81
N VAL A 228 1.72 -7.04 -5.03
CA VAL A 228 2.96 -6.28 -5.30
C VAL A 228 2.80 -4.81 -4.91
N GLU A 229 1.65 -4.20 -5.16
CA GLU A 229 1.39 -2.82 -4.70
C GLU A 229 1.54 -2.70 -3.19
N VAL A 230 0.95 -3.62 -2.42
CA VAL A 230 1.07 -3.63 -0.94
C VAL A 230 2.53 -3.82 -0.51
N ASP A 231 3.23 -4.80 -1.10
CA ASP A 231 4.62 -5.12 -0.76
C ASP A 231 5.55 -3.93 -1.03
N VAL A 232 5.42 -3.29 -2.21
CA VAL A 232 6.23 -2.12 -2.59
C VAL A 232 5.96 -0.93 -1.69
N ARG A 233 4.69 -0.64 -1.40
CA ARG A 233 4.31 0.46 -0.51
C ARG A 233 4.82 0.25 0.91
N LEU A 234 4.88 -1.01 1.39
CA LEU A 234 5.49 -1.34 2.67
C LEU A 234 7.00 -1.09 2.64
N ALA A 235 7.69 -1.58 1.61
CA ALA A 235 9.14 -1.39 1.46
C ALA A 235 9.53 0.11 1.36
N LEU A 236 8.76 0.90 0.61
CA LEU A 236 8.96 2.35 0.52
C LEU A 236 8.76 3.06 1.86
N ARG A 237 7.77 2.61 2.63
CA ARG A 237 7.55 3.11 3.98
C ARG A 237 8.75 2.81 4.89
N GLU A 238 9.18 1.55 4.94
CA GLU A 238 10.29 1.13 5.79
C GLU A 238 11.57 1.92 5.45
N ARG A 239 11.84 2.12 4.16
CA ARG A 239 12.94 2.98 3.68
C ARG A 239 12.78 4.42 4.18
N ALA A 240 11.58 4.98 4.06
CA ALA A 240 11.32 6.36 4.47
C ALA A 240 11.39 6.55 5.99
N ASP A 241 10.85 5.61 6.77
CA ASP A 241 10.93 5.62 8.23
C ASP A 241 12.38 5.53 8.71
N ALA A 242 13.20 4.62 8.15
CA ALA A 242 14.60 4.46 8.50
C ALA A 242 15.43 5.73 8.22
N GLU A 243 15.23 6.35 7.06
CA GLU A 243 15.91 7.59 6.71
C GLU A 243 15.48 8.76 7.61
N ALA A 244 14.17 8.90 7.87
CA ALA A 244 13.67 9.96 8.75
C ALA A 244 14.23 9.83 10.18
N ILE A 245 14.30 8.59 10.71
CA ILE A 245 14.90 8.34 12.03
C ILE A 245 16.38 8.73 12.03
N ARG A 246 17.13 8.35 10.99
CA ARG A 246 18.55 8.69 10.85
C ARG A 246 18.75 10.22 10.86
N VAL A 247 18.02 10.95 10.03
CA VAL A 247 18.11 12.41 9.95
C VAL A 247 17.72 13.06 11.28
N PHE A 248 16.65 12.57 11.93
CA PHE A 248 16.23 13.05 13.24
C PHE A 248 17.32 12.83 14.30
N ALA A 249 17.91 11.64 14.34
CA ALA A 249 18.97 11.32 15.30
C ALA A 249 20.20 12.19 15.11
N GLU A 250 20.58 12.48 13.86
CA GLU A 250 21.69 13.37 13.53
C GLU A 250 21.41 14.81 13.97
N ASN A 251 20.23 15.34 13.65
CA ASN A 251 19.82 16.68 14.07
C ASN A 251 19.76 16.79 15.61
N LEU A 252 19.20 15.80 16.29
CA LEU A 252 19.17 15.75 17.75
C LEU A 252 20.56 15.75 18.35
N ARG A 253 21.47 14.95 17.79
CA ARG A 253 22.88 14.92 18.23
C ARG A 253 23.52 16.29 18.09
N HIS A 254 23.34 16.96 16.96
CA HIS A 254 23.87 18.32 16.74
C HIS A 254 23.28 19.30 17.77
N LEU A 255 22.00 19.22 18.06
CA LEU A 255 21.33 20.07 19.03
C LEU A 255 21.88 19.85 20.45
N LEU A 256 22.04 18.59 20.87
CA LEU A 256 22.52 18.23 22.20
C LEU A 256 24.00 18.54 22.40
N LEU A 257 24.80 18.59 21.33
CA LEU A 257 26.24 18.92 21.36
C LEU A 257 26.50 20.42 21.15
N GLN A 258 25.47 21.28 21.06
CA GLN A 258 25.65 22.70 20.98
C GLN A 258 26.32 23.25 22.26
N ALA A 259 27.16 24.27 22.08
CA ALA A 259 27.79 24.92 23.22
C ALA A 259 26.72 25.53 24.15
N PRO A 260 26.84 25.37 25.48
CA PRO A 260 25.92 25.96 26.42
C PRO A 260 25.90 27.49 26.29
N LEU A 261 24.73 28.07 26.44
CA LEU A 261 24.53 29.53 26.29
C LEU A 261 25.29 30.33 27.34
N GLY A 262 25.73 29.69 28.40
CA GLY A 262 26.43 30.31 29.55
C GLY A 262 25.46 30.98 30.53
N GLY A 263 26.01 31.68 31.50
CA GLY A 263 25.25 32.33 32.59
C GLY A 263 24.53 33.62 32.15
N LYS A 264 23.63 33.52 31.15
CA LYS A 264 22.86 34.66 30.62
C LYS A 264 21.40 34.56 31.07
N ARG A 265 20.75 35.72 31.20
CA ARG A 265 19.29 35.77 31.27
C ARG A 265 18.72 35.43 29.89
N VAL A 266 17.75 34.52 29.85
CA VAL A 266 17.14 34.04 28.61
C VAL A 266 15.63 34.21 28.65
N LEU A 267 15.06 34.80 27.61
CA LEU A 267 13.64 34.72 27.30
C LEU A 267 13.47 33.59 26.27
N ALA A 268 12.89 32.52 26.71
CA ALA A 268 12.57 31.35 25.85
C ALA A 268 11.15 31.50 25.31
N LEU A 269 10.97 31.17 24.03
CA LEU A 269 9.69 31.18 23.33
C LEU A 269 9.46 29.82 22.70
N ASP A 270 8.32 29.20 23.01
CA ASP A 270 7.85 27.94 22.42
C ASP A 270 6.55 28.23 21.62
N PRO A 271 6.62 28.45 20.29
CA PRO A 271 5.48 28.86 19.49
C PRO A 271 4.49 27.72 19.29
N GLY A 272 3.28 27.85 19.85
CA GLY A 272 2.17 26.94 19.66
C GLY A 272 1.01 27.60 18.91
N TYR A 273 0.70 27.16 17.70
CA TYR A 273 -0.34 27.78 16.87
C TYR A 273 -1.74 27.74 17.52
N ARG A 274 -2.12 26.64 18.17
CA ARG A 274 -3.43 26.47 18.83
C ARG A 274 -3.39 26.74 20.34
N THR A 275 -2.27 26.44 20.98
CA THR A 275 -2.10 26.49 22.42
C THR A 275 -1.49 27.81 22.91
N GLY A 276 -1.20 28.73 22.00
CA GLY A 276 -0.48 29.96 22.28
C GLY A 276 1.03 29.76 22.31
N CYS A 277 1.76 30.85 22.26
CA CYS A 277 3.22 30.92 22.41
C CYS A 277 3.54 30.93 23.90
N LYS A 278 4.17 29.88 24.41
CA LYS A 278 4.63 29.82 25.80
C LYS A 278 5.91 30.65 25.96
N LEU A 279 5.98 31.40 27.00
CA LEU A 279 7.11 32.23 27.36
C LEU A 279 7.69 31.73 28.68
N ALA A 280 9.01 31.74 28.80
CA ALA A 280 9.72 31.52 30.04
C ALA A 280 10.94 32.40 30.14
N VAL A 281 11.12 33.08 31.27
CA VAL A 281 12.30 33.89 31.57
C VAL A 281 13.10 33.15 32.64
N VAL A 282 14.36 32.89 32.34
CA VAL A 282 15.29 32.28 33.29
C VAL A 282 16.47 33.20 33.56
N ASP A 283 17.04 33.12 34.76
CA ASP A 283 18.23 33.85 35.13
C ASP A 283 19.52 33.17 34.63
N GLY A 284 20.67 33.76 34.94
CA GLY A 284 21.97 33.20 34.55
C GLY A 284 22.36 31.88 35.22
N LYS A 285 21.59 31.41 36.22
CA LYS A 285 21.78 30.13 36.89
C LYS A 285 20.82 29.03 36.35
N GLY A 286 19.83 29.48 35.54
CA GLY A 286 18.78 28.58 35.04
C GLY A 286 17.52 28.58 35.89
N ASP A 287 17.42 29.43 36.92
CA ASP A 287 16.23 29.54 37.77
C ASP A 287 15.11 30.25 37.00
N LEU A 288 13.88 29.73 37.07
CA LEU A 288 12.71 30.32 36.41
C LEU A 288 12.28 31.60 37.13
N LEU A 289 12.34 32.73 36.43
CA LEU A 289 11.92 34.02 36.99
C LEU A 289 10.45 34.35 36.70
N ALA A 290 9.98 34.02 35.49
CA ALA A 290 8.61 34.26 35.05
C ALA A 290 8.22 33.32 33.93
N HIS A 291 6.91 33.07 33.79
CA HIS A 291 6.35 32.34 32.64
C HIS A 291 4.98 32.92 32.29
N ASP A 292 4.62 32.85 31.02
CA ASP A 292 3.31 33.28 30.50
C ASP A 292 2.95 32.55 29.20
N VAL A 293 1.75 32.77 28.68
CA VAL A 293 1.29 32.28 27.38
C VAL A 293 0.64 33.44 26.63
N ILE A 294 1.16 33.76 25.45
CA ILE A 294 0.61 34.78 24.56
C ILE A 294 -0.02 34.16 23.30
N PHE A 295 -1.06 34.79 22.78
CA PHE A 295 -1.79 34.28 21.60
C PHE A 295 -1.63 35.27 20.43
N ALA A 296 -0.39 35.41 19.94
CA ALA A 296 -0.03 36.35 18.88
C ALA A 296 -0.65 36.07 17.51
N THR A 297 -1.19 34.88 17.28
CA THR A 297 -1.62 34.42 15.94
C THR A 297 -3.12 34.14 15.82
N MET A 298 -3.94 34.29 16.86
CA MET A 298 -5.34 33.86 16.84
C MET A 298 -6.34 34.88 16.34
N SER A 299 -6.44 36.04 17.00
CA SER A 299 -7.38 37.12 16.64
C SER A 299 -6.76 38.48 16.87
N GLU A 300 -7.30 39.51 16.23
CA GLU A 300 -6.77 40.88 16.36
C GLU A 300 -6.80 41.36 17.83
N SER A 301 -7.86 41.09 18.57
CA SER A 301 -7.95 41.40 20.00
C SER A 301 -6.89 40.69 20.83
N ARG A 302 -6.60 39.41 20.57
CA ARG A 302 -5.55 38.65 21.27
C ARG A 302 -4.13 39.09 20.87
N ARG A 303 -3.96 39.56 19.63
CA ARG A 303 -2.69 40.16 19.20
C ARG A 303 -2.37 41.47 19.94
N ILE A 304 -3.39 42.31 20.14
CA ILE A 304 -3.26 43.54 20.93
C ILE A 304 -2.90 43.21 22.38
N GLU A 305 -3.65 42.28 23.00
CA GLU A 305 -3.35 41.82 24.37
C GLU A 305 -1.94 41.20 24.49
N ALA A 306 -1.49 40.44 23.48
CA ALA A 306 -0.15 39.86 23.45
C ALA A 306 0.95 40.89 23.27
N ALA A 307 0.66 42.07 22.66
CA ALA A 307 1.60 43.14 22.50
C ALA A 307 1.72 44.03 23.75
N GLU A 308 0.71 44.03 24.60
CA GLU A 308 0.70 44.80 25.87
C GLU A 308 1.36 44.00 27.02
N ARG A 309 1.49 42.69 26.89
CA ARG A 309 2.19 41.80 27.83
C ARG A 309 3.68 41.70 27.54
#